data_7c3e79619e3fd9f4f2004d0a41a3fccb
#
_entry.id   7c3e79619e3fd9f4f2004d0a41a3fccb
#
_cell.length_a   1.000
_cell.length_b   1.000
_cell.length_c   1.000
_cell.angle_alpha   90.00
_cell.angle_beta   90.00
_cell.angle_gamma   90.00
#
_symmetry.space_group_name_H-M   'P 1'
#
loop_
_entity.id
_entity.type
_entity.pdbx_description
1 polymer ?
#
loop_
_entity_poly.entity_id
_entity_poly.type
_entity_poly.pdbx_seq_one_letter_code
_entity_poly.pdbx_strand_id
1 'polypeptide(L)'
;FKKVTELNLNGSVIPSLIFGKIMAEHGRGSIINYSSMSVDRVITRVVGYSASKAGIENFTRWMAVEMALKFGPSVRVNAIAPGFFVGNQNRALLLNEDGTYTDRGDTIIRNTPMRRFGEAEELNGAIHFLCSDAAKFITGVVLPIDGGFSAFSGV
;
A
#
# COMPACT_ATOMS: atom_id res chain seq x y z
N PHE A 1 8.41 17.89 -4.78
CA PHE A 1 8.86 16.86 -3.84
C PHE A 1 8.24 17.06 -2.46
N LYS A 2 8.46 18.20 -1.76
CA LYS A 2 7.99 18.47 -0.39
C LYS A 2 6.49 18.21 -0.18
N LYS A 3 5.60 18.76 -1.03
CA LYS A 3 4.14 18.55 -0.92
C LYS A 3 3.73 17.07 -1.00
N VAL A 4 4.40 16.31 -1.87
CA VAL A 4 4.11 14.87 -2.03
C VAL A 4 4.55 14.09 -0.80
N THR A 5 5.73 14.40 -0.27
CA THR A 5 6.25 13.77 0.95
C THR A 5 5.40 14.13 2.17
N GLU A 6 5.02 15.40 2.30
CA GLU A 6 4.14 15.86 3.37
C GLU A 6 2.80 15.10 3.36
N LEU A 7 2.15 15.04 2.20
CA LEU A 7 0.87 14.37 2.06
C LEU A 7 0.99 12.85 2.31
N ASN A 8 1.93 12.19 1.65
CA ASN A 8 1.98 10.72 1.67
C ASN A 8 2.63 10.18 2.94
N LEU A 9 3.79 10.72 3.33
CA LEU A 9 4.52 10.20 4.48
C LEU A 9 3.93 10.73 5.80
N ASN A 10 3.92 12.04 6.01
CA ASN A 10 3.42 12.61 7.25
C ASN A 10 1.92 12.36 7.44
N GLY A 11 1.14 12.39 6.33
CA GLY A 11 -0.29 12.05 6.33
C GLY A 11 -0.58 10.58 6.69
N SER A 12 0.41 9.70 6.67
CA SER A 12 0.29 8.31 7.15
C SER A 12 0.89 8.15 8.54
N VAL A 13 2.07 8.70 8.78
CA VAL A 13 2.82 8.55 10.06
C VAL A 13 2.07 9.18 11.22
N ILE A 14 1.65 10.45 11.07
CA ILE A 14 1.03 11.20 12.18
C ILE A 14 -0.29 10.55 12.64
N PRO A 15 -1.26 10.25 11.76
CA PRO A 15 -2.47 9.54 12.19
C PRO A 15 -2.18 8.17 12.79
N SER A 16 -1.23 7.41 12.22
CA SER A 16 -0.86 6.09 12.76
C SER A 16 -0.34 6.17 14.19
N LEU A 17 0.49 7.17 14.51
CA LEU A 17 0.98 7.38 15.88
C LEU A 17 -0.15 7.76 16.84
N ILE A 18 -1.05 8.65 16.43
CA ILE A 18 -2.18 9.10 17.25
C ILE A 18 -3.15 7.95 17.52
N PHE A 19 -3.63 7.29 16.45
CA PHE A 19 -4.57 6.18 16.59
C PHE A 19 -3.93 4.96 17.24
N GLY A 20 -2.65 4.69 16.95
CA GLY A 20 -1.90 3.62 17.60
C GLY A 20 -1.84 3.76 19.11
N LYS A 21 -1.64 4.99 19.64
CA LYS A 21 -1.71 5.27 21.06
C LYS A 21 -3.10 4.92 21.65
N ILE A 22 -4.17 5.37 20.99
CA ILE A 22 -5.54 5.08 21.42
C ILE A 22 -5.81 3.58 21.42
N MET A 23 -5.37 2.86 20.35
CA MET A 23 -5.52 1.41 20.26
C MET A 23 -4.75 0.68 21.37
N ALA A 24 -3.55 1.16 21.72
CA ALA A 24 -2.76 0.61 22.81
C ALA A 24 -3.48 0.79 24.18
N GLU A 25 -4.07 1.96 24.43
CA GLU A 25 -4.86 2.24 25.63
C GLU A 25 -6.11 1.34 25.73
N HIS A 26 -6.73 1.00 24.58
CA HIS A 26 -7.87 0.08 24.52
C HIS A 26 -7.46 -1.41 24.48
N GLY A 27 -6.17 -1.71 24.39
CA GLY A 27 -5.63 -3.07 24.39
C GLY A 27 -5.89 -3.88 23.10
N ARG A 28 -6.36 -3.25 22.00
CA ARG A 28 -6.57 -3.90 20.71
C ARG A 28 -6.59 -2.91 19.55
N GLY A 29 -6.13 -3.35 18.38
CA GLY A 29 -6.20 -2.56 17.15
C GLY A 29 -5.52 -3.20 15.97
N SER A 30 -5.88 -2.73 14.78
CA SER A 30 -5.18 -3.07 13.55
C SER A 30 -5.05 -1.82 12.67
N ILE A 31 -3.83 -1.47 12.32
CA ILE A 31 -3.52 -0.36 11.42
C ILE A 31 -3.09 -0.95 10.08
N ILE A 32 -3.70 -0.48 9.00
CA ILE A 32 -3.33 -0.85 7.64
C ILE A 32 -2.87 0.40 6.90
N ASN A 33 -1.58 0.49 6.66
CA ASN A 33 -0.98 1.54 5.86
C ASN A 33 -1.06 1.22 4.36
N TYR A 34 -1.13 2.26 3.53
CA TYR A 34 -1.12 2.13 2.08
C TYR A 34 0.29 2.42 1.54
N SER A 35 1.01 1.36 1.16
CA SER A 35 2.25 1.43 0.41
C SER A 35 1.96 1.48 -1.11
N SER A 36 2.83 0.96 -1.90
CA SER A 36 2.70 0.83 -3.36
C SER A 36 3.74 -0.16 -3.87
N MET A 37 3.41 -0.89 -4.92
CA MET A 37 4.38 -1.71 -5.65
C MET A 37 5.57 -0.89 -6.21
N SER A 38 5.46 0.45 -6.27
CA SER A 38 6.54 1.35 -6.68
C SER A 38 7.73 1.39 -5.73
N VAL A 39 7.64 0.74 -4.57
CA VAL A 39 8.77 0.54 -3.65
C VAL A 39 9.67 -0.57 -4.15
N ASP A 40 9.09 -1.70 -4.53
CA ASP A 40 9.85 -2.88 -4.99
C ASP A 40 10.20 -2.80 -6.48
N ARG A 41 9.40 -2.09 -7.28
CA ARG A 41 9.60 -1.92 -8.73
C ARG A 41 9.66 -0.44 -9.09
N VAL A 42 10.76 -0.04 -9.71
CA VAL A 42 10.97 1.36 -10.08
C VAL A 42 9.96 1.80 -11.13
N ILE A 43 9.21 2.85 -10.80
CA ILE A 43 8.30 3.52 -11.72
C ILE A 43 8.84 4.91 -12.04
N THR A 44 8.95 5.22 -13.33
CA THR A 44 9.43 6.52 -13.79
C THR A 44 8.48 7.66 -13.44
N ARG A 45 9.03 8.88 -13.26
CA ARG A 45 8.31 10.15 -13.07
C ARG A 45 7.64 10.34 -11.70
N VAL A 46 7.84 9.43 -10.75
CA VAL A 46 7.15 9.46 -9.43
C VAL A 46 8.11 9.38 -8.24
N VAL A 47 9.32 9.98 -8.33
CA VAL A 47 10.38 9.87 -7.32
C VAL A 47 9.91 10.26 -5.91
N GLY A 48 9.19 11.37 -5.74
CA GLY A 48 8.70 11.80 -4.42
C GLY A 48 7.64 10.85 -3.84
N TYR A 49 6.80 10.31 -4.71
CA TYR A 49 5.80 9.31 -4.33
C TYR A 49 6.47 8.00 -3.86
N SER A 50 7.35 7.43 -4.69
CA SER A 50 8.04 6.16 -4.36
C SER A 50 8.89 6.28 -3.10
N ALA A 51 9.63 7.37 -2.93
CA ALA A 51 10.40 7.63 -1.71
C ALA A 51 9.49 7.71 -0.46
N SER A 52 8.32 8.38 -0.58
CA SER A 52 7.36 8.45 0.51
C SER A 52 6.78 7.06 0.86
N LYS A 53 6.46 6.26 -0.16
CA LYS A 53 5.91 4.91 0.03
C LYS A 53 6.94 3.94 0.65
N ALA A 54 8.21 4.05 0.27
CA ALA A 54 9.30 3.32 0.93
C ALA A 54 9.43 3.72 2.41
N GLY A 55 9.29 5.01 2.72
CA GLY A 55 9.23 5.50 4.09
C GLY A 55 8.07 4.93 4.90
N ILE A 56 6.87 4.82 4.29
CA ILE A 56 5.69 4.22 4.92
C ILE A 56 5.92 2.73 5.23
N GLU A 57 6.58 1.98 4.34
CA GLU A 57 6.88 0.57 4.61
C GLU A 57 7.84 0.39 5.78
N ASN A 58 8.92 1.16 5.80
CA ASN A 58 9.86 1.11 6.92
C ASN A 58 9.18 1.52 8.22
N PHE A 59 8.40 2.62 8.20
CA PHE A 59 7.60 3.06 9.34
C PHE A 59 6.61 1.98 9.82
N THR A 60 5.94 1.29 8.91
CA THR A 60 5.02 0.19 9.23
C THR A 60 5.73 -0.93 10.00
N ARG A 61 6.89 -1.35 9.51
CA ARG A 61 7.71 -2.39 10.17
C ARG A 61 8.21 -1.93 11.55
N TRP A 62 8.73 -0.70 11.63
CA TRP A 62 9.15 -0.11 12.89
C TRP A 62 8.00 -0.06 13.90
N MET A 63 6.86 0.50 13.50
CA MET A 63 5.69 0.64 14.38
C MET A 63 5.13 -0.71 14.83
N ALA A 64 5.12 -1.71 13.95
CA ALA A 64 4.69 -3.08 14.28
C ALA A 64 5.53 -3.67 15.44
N VAL A 65 6.85 -3.50 15.38
CA VAL A 65 7.78 -3.95 16.43
C VAL A 65 7.58 -3.16 17.72
N GLU A 66 7.54 -1.83 17.65
CA GLU A 66 7.35 -0.95 18.80
C GLU A 66 6.03 -1.26 19.55
N MET A 67 4.93 -1.42 18.79
CA MET A 67 3.64 -1.73 19.40
C MET A 67 3.64 -3.09 20.08
N ALA A 68 4.20 -4.11 19.44
CA ALA A 68 4.26 -5.46 20.02
C ALA A 68 5.12 -5.52 21.28
N LEU A 69 6.28 -4.85 21.29
CA LEU A 69 7.20 -4.84 22.43
C LEU A 69 6.67 -4.03 23.62
N LYS A 70 6.01 -2.91 23.35
CA LYS A 70 5.57 -1.99 24.42
C LYS A 70 4.17 -2.28 24.96
N PHE A 71 3.26 -2.77 24.08
CA PHE A 71 1.83 -2.89 24.39
C PHE A 71 1.29 -4.31 24.19
N GLY A 72 2.15 -5.26 23.81
CA GLY A 72 1.77 -6.66 23.62
C GLY A 72 1.18 -6.94 22.22
N PRO A 73 0.68 -8.17 21.98
CA PRO A 73 0.36 -8.68 20.64
C PRO A 73 -0.97 -8.18 20.07
N SER A 74 -1.73 -7.41 20.82
CA SER A 74 -3.12 -7.07 20.46
C SER A 74 -3.25 -5.87 19.52
N VAL A 75 -2.17 -5.08 19.31
CA VAL A 75 -2.13 -3.99 18.34
C VAL A 75 -1.17 -4.36 17.20
N ARG A 76 -1.73 -4.50 16.02
CA ARG A 76 -0.98 -4.95 14.83
C ARG A 76 -0.88 -3.82 13.80
N VAL A 77 0.23 -3.75 13.11
CA VAL A 77 0.47 -2.73 12.08
C VAL A 77 1.02 -3.42 10.83
N ASN A 78 0.27 -3.31 9.75
CA ASN A 78 0.62 -3.90 8.45
C ASN A 78 0.44 -2.86 7.33
N ALA A 79 0.87 -3.20 6.14
CA ALA A 79 0.60 -2.40 4.95
C ALA A 79 0.09 -3.29 3.81
N ILE A 80 -0.66 -2.69 2.91
CA ILE A 80 -0.90 -3.24 1.57
C ILE A 80 -0.10 -2.43 0.55
N ALA A 81 0.36 -3.10 -0.50
CA ALA A 81 1.08 -2.48 -1.62
C ALA A 81 0.28 -2.69 -2.92
N PRO A 82 -0.68 -1.81 -3.23
CA PRO A 82 -1.46 -1.92 -4.45
C PRO A 82 -0.59 -1.74 -5.69
N GLY A 83 -0.92 -2.50 -6.74
CA GLY A 83 -0.43 -2.30 -8.09
C GLY A 83 -1.15 -1.15 -8.80
N PHE A 84 -1.57 -1.39 -10.04
CA PHE A 84 -2.29 -0.39 -10.81
C PHE A 84 -3.80 -0.60 -10.76
N PHE A 85 -4.47 0.38 -10.15
CA PHE A 85 -5.92 0.51 -10.05
C PHE A 85 -6.33 1.80 -10.74
N VAL A 86 -7.39 1.77 -11.56
CA VAL A 86 -7.86 2.97 -12.23
C VAL A 86 -8.71 3.80 -11.28
N GLY A 87 -8.23 4.99 -10.97
CA GLY A 87 -8.94 5.97 -10.17
C GLY A 87 -9.00 7.33 -10.88
N ASN A 88 -9.73 8.28 -10.32
CA ASN A 88 -9.88 9.61 -10.93
C ASN A 88 -8.54 10.33 -11.19
N GLN A 89 -7.55 10.11 -10.32
CA GLN A 89 -6.24 10.79 -10.42
C GLN A 89 -5.37 10.28 -11.57
N ASN A 90 -5.51 9.03 -11.96
CA ASN A 90 -4.62 8.38 -12.94
C ASN A 90 -5.34 7.91 -14.21
N ARG A 91 -6.67 8.06 -14.28
CA ARG A 91 -7.47 7.58 -15.40
C ARG A 91 -6.94 8.08 -16.75
N ALA A 92 -6.74 9.38 -16.89
CA ALA A 92 -6.24 9.99 -18.11
C ALA A 92 -4.79 9.58 -18.49
N LEU A 93 -4.03 9.04 -17.54
CA LEU A 93 -2.69 8.50 -17.82
C LEU A 93 -2.73 7.06 -18.32
N LEU A 94 -3.82 6.34 -18.06
CA LEU A 94 -3.94 4.91 -18.31
C LEU A 94 -4.95 4.57 -19.39
N LEU A 95 -6.00 5.38 -19.53
CA LEU A 95 -7.12 5.17 -20.46
C LEU A 95 -7.35 6.40 -21.32
N ASN A 96 -7.65 6.17 -22.60
CA ASN A 96 -8.17 7.14 -23.52
C ASN A 96 -9.65 7.45 -23.22
N GLU A 97 -10.23 8.47 -23.85
CA GLU A 97 -11.64 8.84 -23.66
C GLU A 97 -12.62 7.74 -24.09
N ASP A 98 -12.24 6.96 -25.11
CA ASP A 98 -13.00 5.81 -25.62
C ASP A 98 -12.86 4.54 -24.76
N GLY A 99 -12.06 4.59 -23.66
CA GLY A 99 -11.81 3.47 -22.78
C GLY A 99 -10.69 2.53 -23.18
N THR A 100 -10.06 2.73 -24.33
CA THR A 100 -8.86 1.99 -24.74
C THR A 100 -7.66 2.39 -23.89
N TYR A 101 -6.63 1.55 -23.84
CA TYR A 101 -5.41 1.85 -23.10
C TYR A 101 -4.57 2.92 -23.82
N THR A 102 -3.99 3.83 -23.05
CA THR A 102 -2.89 4.66 -23.52
C THR A 102 -1.63 3.80 -23.72
N ASP A 103 -0.60 4.29 -24.39
CA ASP A 103 0.70 3.60 -24.50
C ASP A 103 1.27 3.21 -23.13
N ARG A 104 1.06 4.08 -22.13
CA ARG A 104 1.45 3.81 -20.75
C ARG A 104 0.59 2.71 -20.12
N GLY A 105 -0.72 2.76 -20.34
CA GLY A 105 -1.65 1.72 -19.89
C GLY A 105 -1.30 0.36 -20.47
N ASP A 106 -1.08 0.29 -21.77
CA ASP A 106 -0.65 -0.92 -22.48
C ASP A 106 0.66 -1.49 -21.95
N THR A 107 1.64 -0.62 -21.69
CA THR A 107 2.93 -1.04 -21.13
C THR A 107 2.75 -1.65 -19.74
N ILE A 108 1.90 -1.06 -18.89
CA ILE A 108 1.59 -1.58 -17.56
C ILE A 108 0.89 -2.95 -17.68
N ILE A 109 -0.12 -3.06 -18.52
CA ILE A 109 -0.88 -4.32 -18.71
C ILE A 109 0.02 -5.45 -19.23
N ARG A 110 0.94 -5.16 -20.17
CA ARG A 110 1.93 -6.15 -20.64
C ARG A 110 2.86 -6.65 -19.53
N ASN A 111 3.16 -5.80 -18.53
CA ASN A 111 3.99 -6.18 -17.41
C ASN A 111 3.19 -6.67 -16.18
N THR A 112 1.86 -6.72 -16.27
CA THR A 112 1.00 -7.29 -15.24
C THR A 112 0.56 -8.70 -15.66
N PRO A 113 0.97 -9.78 -14.99
CA PRO A 113 0.61 -11.16 -15.36
C PRO A 113 -0.90 -11.39 -15.49
N MET A 114 -1.72 -10.79 -14.62
CA MET A 114 -3.19 -10.88 -14.72
C MET A 114 -3.80 -10.09 -15.88
N ARG A 115 -2.99 -9.34 -16.67
CA ARG A 115 -3.39 -8.66 -17.92
C ARG A 115 -4.55 -7.68 -17.80
N ARG A 116 -4.76 -7.10 -16.63
CA ARG A 116 -5.76 -6.08 -16.38
C ARG A 116 -5.33 -5.13 -15.25
N PHE A 117 -6.02 -4.02 -15.13
CA PHE A 117 -5.98 -3.21 -13.90
C PHE A 117 -6.79 -3.88 -12.78
N GLY A 118 -6.44 -3.57 -11.54
CA GLY A 118 -7.24 -3.97 -10.39
C GLY A 118 -8.47 -3.10 -10.23
N GLU A 119 -9.51 -3.67 -9.65
CA GLU A 119 -10.72 -2.98 -9.20
C GLU A 119 -10.61 -2.66 -7.71
N ALA A 120 -11.10 -1.48 -7.28
CA ALA A 120 -10.91 -1.01 -5.91
C ALA A 120 -11.43 -2.00 -4.85
N GLU A 121 -12.49 -2.70 -5.16
CA GLU A 121 -13.14 -3.70 -4.32
C GLU A 121 -12.23 -4.91 -4.04
N GLU A 122 -11.27 -5.19 -4.92
CA GLU A 122 -10.31 -6.30 -4.76
C GLU A 122 -9.30 -6.05 -3.63
N LEU A 123 -9.17 -4.82 -3.14
CA LEU A 123 -8.40 -4.51 -1.93
C LEU A 123 -9.11 -4.95 -0.65
N ASN A 124 -10.44 -5.02 -0.65
CA ASN A 124 -11.25 -5.23 0.55
C ASN A 124 -10.95 -6.57 1.23
N GLY A 125 -10.77 -7.65 0.46
CA GLY A 125 -10.47 -8.98 1.01
C GLY A 125 -9.20 -8.99 1.85
N ALA A 126 -8.13 -8.37 1.35
CA ALA A 126 -6.86 -8.26 2.06
C ALA A 126 -6.96 -7.37 3.31
N ILE A 127 -7.69 -6.25 3.22
CA ILE A 127 -7.92 -5.34 4.34
C ILE A 127 -8.73 -6.05 5.42
N HIS A 128 -9.84 -6.71 5.08
CA HIS A 128 -10.64 -7.46 6.03
C HIS A 128 -9.85 -8.59 6.69
N PHE A 129 -9.06 -9.34 5.91
CA PHE A 129 -8.19 -10.37 6.46
C PHE A 129 -7.20 -9.80 7.47
N LEU A 130 -6.44 -8.76 7.11
CA LEU A 130 -5.45 -8.15 7.98
C LEU A 130 -6.07 -7.47 9.22
N CYS A 131 -7.31 -7.01 9.14
CA CYS A 131 -8.02 -6.44 10.28
C CYS A 131 -8.65 -7.50 11.21
N SER A 132 -8.88 -8.72 10.72
CA SER A 132 -9.56 -9.78 11.46
C SER A 132 -8.64 -10.58 12.37
N ASP A 133 -9.24 -11.44 13.20
CA ASP A 133 -8.53 -12.39 14.06
C ASP A 133 -7.83 -13.50 13.29
N ALA A 134 -8.19 -13.74 12.02
CA ALA A 134 -7.46 -14.65 11.13
C ALA A 134 -6.00 -14.21 10.92
N ALA A 135 -5.69 -12.92 11.10
CA ALA A 135 -4.36 -12.33 11.00
C ALA A 135 -3.72 -12.02 12.35
N LYS A 136 -4.19 -12.59 13.46
CA LYS A 136 -3.73 -12.24 14.82
C LYS A 136 -2.23 -12.47 15.08
N PHE A 137 -1.55 -13.26 14.26
CA PHE A 137 -0.10 -13.47 14.36
C PHE A 137 0.66 -12.81 13.20
N ILE A 138 0.02 -11.85 12.49
CA ILE A 138 0.60 -11.12 11.35
C ILE A 138 0.75 -9.66 11.74
N THR A 139 1.99 -9.18 11.87
CA THR A 139 2.32 -7.76 12.06
C THR A 139 3.63 -7.42 11.34
N GLY A 140 3.76 -6.21 10.80
CA GLY A 140 4.93 -5.75 10.06
C GLY A 140 4.98 -6.22 8.59
N VAL A 141 3.94 -6.90 8.08
CA VAL A 141 3.89 -7.34 6.68
C VAL A 141 3.54 -6.18 5.75
N VAL A 142 4.11 -6.23 4.55
CA VAL A 142 3.66 -5.44 3.38
C VAL A 142 3.12 -6.45 2.37
N LEU A 143 1.83 -6.40 2.11
CA LEU A 143 1.13 -7.36 1.25
C LEU A 143 0.90 -6.77 -0.14
N PRO A 144 1.57 -7.25 -1.19
CA PRO A 144 1.30 -6.84 -2.56
C PRO A 144 -0.09 -7.28 -3.02
N ILE A 145 -0.81 -6.36 -3.69
CA ILE A 145 -2.09 -6.61 -4.35
C ILE A 145 -1.99 -5.96 -5.74
N ASP A 146 -1.35 -6.64 -6.69
CA ASP A 146 -0.85 -6.00 -7.90
C ASP A 146 -0.97 -6.84 -9.17
N GLY A 147 -1.74 -7.92 -9.13
CA GLY A 147 -1.90 -8.80 -10.28
C GLY A 147 -0.63 -9.51 -10.73
N GLY A 148 0.36 -9.62 -9.83
CA GLY A 148 1.65 -10.25 -10.08
C GLY A 148 2.72 -9.30 -10.64
N PHE A 149 2.43 -8.00 -10.74
CA PHE A 149 3.36 -7.02 -11.33
C PHE A 149 4.73 -7.02 -10.65
N SER A 150 4.78 -6.99 -9.32
CA SER A 150 6.05 -6.97 -8.59
C SER A 150 6.81 -8.31 -8.62
N ALA A 151 6.12 -9.42 -8.83
CA ALA A 151 6.72 -10.76 -8.90
C ALA A 151 7.28 -11.08 -10.30
N PHE A 152 6.82 -10.39 -11.35
CA PHE A 152 7.14 -10.69 -12.75
C PHE A 152 8.50 -10.11 -13.15
N SER A 153 9.37 -10.95 -13.69
CA SER A 153 10.70 -10.55 -14.18
C SER A 153 10.70 -10.04 -15.64
N GLY A 154 9.59 -10.16 -16.34
CA GLY A 154 9.46 -9.76 -17.75
C GLY A 154 9.61 -10.91 -18.75
N VAL A 155 9.87 -12.12 -18.29
CA VAL A 155 10.02 -13.35 -19.11
C VAL A 155 9.21 -14.50 -18.52
#